data_f61e7a6695a21be4982132823ecaa964
#
_entry.id   f61e7a6695a21be4982132823ecaa964
#
_cell.length_a   1.000
_cell.length_b   1.000
_cell.length_c   1.000
_cell.angle_alpha   90.00
_cell.angle_beta   90.00
_cell.angle_gamma   90.00
#
_symmetry.space_group_name_H-M   'P 1'
#
loop_
_entity.id
_entity.type
_entity.pdbx_description
1 polymer ?
#
loop_
_entity_poly.entity_id
_entity_poly.type
_entity_poly.pdbx_seq_one_letter_code
_entity_poly.pdbx_strand_id
1 'polypeptide(L)'
;MEDAPILICYDGSEGSKRAIAAAAALLKDRRAVVLNVAPLVTVAESFALAGPGPAVYEDLNRESSLEQARAGTKLALEAGLTAEPHADVGSPTWDGIVAVADELDAAAIVIGSRGFTAARELVQGSVSHEVAEHAGRPVIVVPPPHTRAKS
;
A
#
# COMPACT_ATOMS: atom_id res chain seq x y z
N MET A 1 12.34 -2.55 18.22
CA MET A 1 12.17 -3.14 18.14
C MET A 1 11.56 -4.41 17.76
N GLU A 2 11.54 -5.31 18.68
CA GLU A 2 11.00 -6.63 18.37
C GLU A 2 9.55 -6.60 17.98
N ASP A 3 8.85 -5.60 18.48
CA ASP A 3 7.43 -5.50 18.19
C ASP A 3 7.07 -4.61 17.01
N ALA A 4 8.07 -4.07 16.35
CA ALA A 4 7.81 -3.19 15.23
C ALA A 4 7.13 -3.97 14.10
N PRO A 5 6.02 -3.45 13.56
CA PRO A 5 5.30 -4.18 12.52
C PRO A 5 5.98 -4.06 11.16
N ILE A 6 5.62 -4.96 10.26
CA ILE A 6 5.92 -4.74 8.85
C ILE A 6 4.70 -4.03 8.23
N LEU A 7 4.96 -3.17 7.29
CA LEU A 7 3.92 -2.44 6.60
C LEU A 7 3.76 -3.03 5.21
N ILE A 8 2.58 -3.53 4.90
CA ILE A 8 2.31 -4.11 3.59
C ILE A 8 1.37 -3.19 2.83
N CYS A 9 1.79 -2.73 1.67
CA CYS A 9 1.00 -1.82 0.87
C CYS A 9 0.04 -2.59 -0.02
N TYR A 10 -1.25 -2.26 0.05
CA TYR A 10 -2.27 -2.99 -0.66
C TYR A 10 -3.25 -2.07 -1.38
N ASP A 11 -3.46 -2.29 -2.67
CA ASP A 11 -4.39 -1.51 -3.47
C ASP A 11 -5.35 -2.39 -4.27
N GLY A 12 -5.40 -3.67 -3.97
CA GLY A 12 -6.26 -4.60 -4.69
C GLY A 12 -5.66 -5.18 -5.95
N SER A 13 -4.50 -4.70 -6.37
CA SER A 13 -3.86 -5.19 -7.59
C SER A 13 -3.21 -6.55 -7.35
N GLU A 14 -2.90 -7.23 -8.43
CA GLU A 14 -2.17 -8.49 -8.34
C GLU A 14 -0.80 -8.30 -7.71
N GLY A 15 -0.15 -7.18 -7.99
CA GLY A 15 1.14 -6.86 -7.39
C GLY A 15 1.06 -6.77 -5.88
N SER A 16 0.01 -6.12 -5.36
CA SER A 16 -0.14 -6.00 -3.92
C SER A 16 -0.52 -7.33 -3.27
N LYS A 17 -1.24 -8.18 -3.99
CA LYS A 17 -1.52 -9.53 -3.49
C LYS A 17 -0.24 -10.35 -3.39
N ARG A 18 0.65 -10.18 -4.36
CA ARG A 18 1.97 -10.84 -4.30
C ARG A 18 2.80 -10.32 -3.12
N ALA A 19 2.64 -9.02 -2.80
CA ALA A 19 3.33 -8.47 -1.63
C ALA A 19 2.87 -9.15 -0.35
N ILE A 20 1.58 -9.40 -0.21
CA ILE A 20 1.06 -10.11 0.95
C ILE A 20 1.62 -11.53 1.01
N ALA A 21 1.63 -12.23 -0.12
CA ALA A 21 2.16 -13.59 -0.17
C ALA A 21 3.65 -13.63 0.17
N ALA A 22 4.42 -12.67 -0.31
CA ALA A 22 5.84 -12.60 0.00
C ALA A 22 6.08 -12.32 1.49
N ALA A 23 5.30 -11.41 2.06
CA ALA A 23 5.40 -11.11 3.48
C ALA A 23 5.10 -12.36 4.31
N ALA A 24 4.08 -13.11 3.92
CA ALA A 24 3.72 -14.32 4.65
C ALA A 24 4.83 -15.37 4.54
N ALA A 25 5.47 -15.47 3.40
CA ALA A 25 6.53 -16.44 3.20
C ALA A 25 7.81 -16.08 3.95
N LEU A 26 8.13 -14.80 4.03
CA LEU A 26 9.40 -14.35 4.54
C LEU A 26 9.37 -13.79 5.96
N LEU A 27 8.25 -13.25 6.37
CA LEU A 27 8.16 -12.44 7.59
C LEU A 27 6.97 -12.81 8.45
N LYS A 28 6.53 -14.04 8.42
CA LYS A 28 5.28 -14.44 9.08
C LYS A 28 5.28 -14.28 10.59
N ASP A 29 6.45 -14.21 11.20
CA ASP A 29 6.52 -14.05 12.65
C ASP A 29 6.35 -12.61 13.10
N ARG A 30 6.23 -11.70 12.16
CA ARG A 30 6.04 -10.30 12.47
C ARG A 30 4.59 -9.90 12.35
N ARG A 31 4.16 -9.00 13.24
CA ARG A 31 2.85 -8.38 13.12
C ARG A 31 2.87 -7.52 11.86
N ALA A 32 1.80 -7.56 11.11
CA ALA A 32 1.69 -6.81 9.86
C ALA A 32 0.60 -5.76 9.95
N VAL A 33 0.84 -4.63 9.31
CA VAL A 33 -0.17 -3.61 9.11
C VAL A 33 -0.40 -3.53 7.61
N VAL A 34 -1.63 -3.73 7.16
CA VAL A 34 -1.97 -3.66 5.74
C VAL A 34 -2.51 -2.28 5.45
N LEU A 35 -1.79 -1.54 4.64
CA LEU A 35 -2.05 -0.14 4.39
C LEU A 35 -2.61 0.11 3.00
N ASN A 36 -3.65 0.91 2.94
CA ASN A 36 -4.12 1.50 1.69
C ASN A 36 -4.05 3.02 1.84
N VAL A 37 -3.51 3.69 0.84
CA VAL A 37 -3.43 5.15 0.83
C VAL A 37 -4.32 5.66 -0.30
N ALA A 38 -5.35 6.41 0.06
CA ALA A 38 -6.24 7.03 -0.92
C ALA A 38 -5.67 8.39 -1.34
N PRO A 39 -5.88 8.79 -2.57
CA PRO A 39 -5.41 10.10 -3.01
C PRO A 39 -6.21 11.22 -2.38
N LEU A 40 -5.58 12.38 -2.22
CA LEU A 40 -6.27 13.58 -1.78
C LEU A 40 -7.09 14.11 -2.96
N VAL A 41 -8.32 14.52 -2.68
CA VAL A 41 -9.17 15.16 -3.69
C VAL A 41 -8.89 16.65 -3.65
N THR A 42 -8.50 17.21 -4.77
CA THR A 42 -8.22 18.64 -4.85
C THR A 42 -9.52 19.43 -4.89
N VAL A 43 -9.44 20.72 -4.61
CA VAL A 43 -10.61 21.59 -4.70
C VAL A 43 -11.19 21.58 -6.12
N ALA A 44 -10.33 21.61 -7.12
CA ALA A 44 -10.77 21.59 -8.51
C ALA A 44 -11.52 20.30 -8.83
N GLU A 45 -11.01 19.17 -8.38
CA GLU A 45 -11.69 17.90 -8.60
C GLU A 45 -13.02 17.85 -7.87
N SER A 46 -13.07 18.43 -6.70
CA SER A 46 -14.29 18.50 -5.92
C SER A 46 -15.37 19.26 -6.67
N PHE A 47 -15.03 20.40 -7.26
CA PHE A 47 -15.95 21.16 -8.07
C PHE A 47 -16.38 20.42 -9.33
N ALA A 48 -15.43 19.74 -9.96
CA ALA A 48 -15.72 18.98 -11.18
C ALA A 48 -16.72 17.87 -10.92
N LEU A 49 -16.73 17.31 -9.71
CA LEU A 49 -17.67 16.26 -9.36
C LEU A 49 -19.04 16.81 -9.02
N ALA A 50 -19.20 18.13 -8.94
CA ALA A 50 -20.49 18.80 -8.70
C ALA A 50 -21.21 18.23 -7.49
N GLY A 51 -20.51 18.07 -6.40
CA GLY A 51 -21.08 17.45 -5.22
C GLY A 51 -20.71 18.17 -3.94
N PRO A 52 -20.78 17.46 -2.82
CA PRO A 52 -20.40 18.04 -1.53
C PRO A 52 -18.94 18.48 -1.56
N GLY A 53 -18.56 19.28 -0.60
CA GLY A 53 -17.22 19.86 -0.60
C GLY A 53 -16.10 18.88 -0.35
N PRO A 54 -14.85 19.36 -0.39
CA PRO A 54 -13.67 18.50 -0.29
C PRO A 54 -13.62 17.63 0.96
N ALA A 55 -14.10 18.16 2.08
CA ALA A 55 -14.06 17.40 3.34
C ALA A 55 -14.89 16.12 3.26
N VAL A 56 -16.04 16.19 2.58
CA VAL A 56 -16.90 15.02 2.44
C VAL A 56 -16.24 13.97 1.54
N TYR A 57 -15.63 14.42 0.45
CA TYR A 57 -14.93 13.49 -0.44
C TYR A 57 -13.73 12.86 0.25
N GLU A 58 -13.05 13.62 1.09
CA GLU A 58 -11.93 13.07 1.85
C GLU A 58 -12.41 11.97 2.79
N ASP A 59 -13.55 12.20 3.47
CA ASP A 59 -14.11 11.18 4.35
C ASP A 59 -14.51 9.93 3.59
N LEU A 60 -15.13 10.09 2.42
CA LEU A 60 -15.51 8.96 1.59
C LEU A 60 -14.30 8.19 1.09
N ASN A 61 -13.26 8.91 0.72
CA ASN A 61 -12.01 8.28 0.28
C ASN A 61 -11.36 7.51 1.41
N ARG A 62 -11.39 8.06 2.61
CA ARG A 62 -10.82 7.38 3.77
C ARG A 62 -11.60 6.10 4.07
N GLU A 63 -12.92 6.15 3.97
CA GLU A 63 -13.75 4.98 4.19
C GLU A 63 -13.48 3.90 3.15
N SER A 64 -13.40 4.29 1.89
CA SER A 64 -13.08 3.38 0.80
C SER A 64 -11.67 2.79 0.98
N SER A 65 -10.74 3.61 1.42
CA SER A 65 -9.38 3.17 1.69
C SER A 65 -9.36 2.12 2.81
N LEU A 66 -10.16 2.34 3.85
CA LEU A 66 -10.23 1.39 4.94
C LEU A 66 -10.84 0.06 4.49
N GLU A 67 -11.83 0.11 3.62
CA GLU A 67 -12.41 -1.13 3.06
C GLU A 67 -11.37 -1.91 2.28
N GLN A 68 -10.55 -1.22 1.48
CA GLN A 68 -9.47 -1.87 0.75
C GLN A 68 -8.45 -2.46 1.72
N ALA A 69 -8.09 -1.71 2.74
CA ALA A 69 -7.13 -2.21 3.73
C ALA A 69 -7.67 -3.45 4.43
N ARG A 70 -8.96 -3.47 4.72
CA ARG A 70 -9.59 -4.63 5.34
C ARG A 70 -9.58 -5.84 4.42
N ALA A 71 -9.84 -5.62 3.14
CA ALA A 71 -9.78 -6.72 2.17
C ALA A 71 -8.38 -7.32 2.11
N GLY A 72 -7.36 -6.48 2.09
CA GLY A 72 -5.99 -6.96 2.12
C GLY A 72 -5.65 -7.66 3.43
N THR A 73 -6.16 -7.13 4.54
CA THR A 73 -5.93 -7.74 5.85
C THR A 73 -6.52 -9.15 5.90
N LYS A 74 -7.70 -9.33 5.31
CA LYS A 74 -8.29 -10.66 5.25
C LYS A 74 -7.38 -11.63 4.50
N LEU A 75 -6.83 -11.20 3.38
CA LEU A 75 -5.89 -12.03 2.63
C LEU A 75 -4.64 -12.34 3.45
N ALA A 76 -4.15 -11.36 4.19
CA ALA A 76 -2.97 -11.55 5.02
C ALA A 76 -3.23 -12.57 6.13
N LEU A 77 -4.39 -12.47 6.77
CA LEU A 77 -4.77 -13.43 7.81
C LEU A 77 -4.91 -14.83 7.24
N GLU A 78 -5.51 -14.96 6.06
CA GLU A 78 -5.63 -16.25 5.40
C GLU A 78 -4.28 -16.84 5.03
N ALA A 79 -3.30 -15.99 4.79
CA ALA A 79 -1.94 -16.43 4.47
C ALA A 79 -1.12 -16.78 5.71
N GLY A 80 -1.66 -16.58 6.90
CA GLY A 80 -0.99 -16.94 8.14
C GLY A 80 -0.35 -15.79 8.89
N LEU A 81 -0.52 -14.57 8.43
CA LEU A 81 0.03 -13.41 9.13
C LEU A 81 -0.91 -12.96 10.24
N THR A 82 -0.34 -12.32 11.26
CA THR A 82 -1.11 -11.54 12.22
C THR A 82 -1.18 -10.14 11.66
N ALA A 83 -2.35 -9.67 11.30
CA ALA A 83 -2.45 -8.43 10.51
C ALA A 83 -3.63 -7.57 10.94
N GLU A 84 -3.49 -6.26 10.74
CA GLU A 84 -4.56 -5.32 10.99
C GLU A 84 -4.57 -4.27 9.87
N PRO A 85 -5.72 -3.66 9.59
CA PRO A 85 -5.82 -2.67 8.52
C PRO A 85 -5.43 -1.27 8.97
N HIS A 86 -4.98 -0.48 8.02
CA HIS A 86 -4.70 0.93 8.26
C HIS A 86 -5.01 1.69 6.98
N ALA A 87 -5.76 2.76 7.09
CA ALA A 87 -6.10 3.60 5.96
C ALA A 87 -5.53 4.98 6.15
N ASP A 88 -5.11 5.59 5.07
CA ASP A 88 -4.62 6.96 5.13
C ASP A 88 -4.99 7.66 3.82
N VAL A 89 -4.92 8.97 3.84
CA VAL A 89 -5.15 9.80 2.68
C VAL A 89 -3.91 10.63 2.46
N GLY A 90 -3.33 10.57 1.30
CA GLY A 90 -2.09 11.29 1.06
C GLY A 90 -1.79 11.43 -0.43
N SER A 91 -1.00 12.42 -0.76
CA SER A 91 -0.57 12.66 -2.11
C SER A 91 0.77 13.36 -2.09
N PRO A 92 1.75 12.84 -2.78
CA PRO A 92 1.69 11.60 -3.58
C PRO A 92 1.61 10.34 -2.71
N THR A 93 1.23 9.25 -3.32
CA THR A 93 1.02 7.99 -2.60
C THR A 93 2.25 7.55 -1.82
N TRP A 94 3.42 7.64 -2.42
CA TRP A 94 4.65 7.18 -1.75
C TRP A 94 4.90 7.95 -0.44
N ASP A 95 4.59 9.23 -0.44
CA ASP A 95 4.80 10.05 0.75
C ASP A 95 3.87 9.61 1.89
N GLY A 96 2.63 9.27 1.54
CA GLY A 96 1.70 8.73 2.52
C GLY A 96 2.18 7.42 3.11
N ILE A 97 2.74 6.56 2.27
CA ILE A 97 3.28 5.29 2.74
C ILE A 97 4.43 5.51 3.71
N VAL A 98 5.37 6.37 3.34
CA VAL A 98 6.54 6.63 4.18
C VAL A 98 6.12 7.27 5.50
N ALA A 99 5.15 8.20 5.44
CA ALA A 99 4.66 8.85 6.66
C ALA A 99 4.05 7.84 7.64
N VAL A 100 3.26 6.89 7.13
CA VAL A 100 2.68 5.87 8.00
C VAL A 100 3.77 4.94 8.54
N ALA A 101 4.74 4.59 7.71
CA ALA A 101 5.86 3.76 8.17
C ALA A 101 6.62 4.44 9.32
N ASP A 102 6.82 5.76 9.21
CA ASP A 102 7.48 6.51 10.28
C ASP A 102 6.61 6.56 11.53
N GLU A 103 5.32 6.81 11.37
CA GLU A 103 4.38 6.88 12.46
C GLU A 103 4.34 5.57 13.27
N LEU A 104 4.38 4.45 12.57
CA LEU A 104 4.33 3.14 13.19
C LEU A 104 5.71 2.58 13.55
N ASP A 105 6.74 3.29 13.18
CA ASP A 105 8.12 2.82 13.32
C ASP A 105 8.27 1.41 12.73
N ALA A 106 7.79 1.27 11.50
CA ALA A 106 7.75 -0.03 10.85
C ALA A 106 9.15 -0.62 10.65
N ALA A 107 9.27 -1.91 10.84
CA ALA A 107 10.56 -2.60 10.67
C ALA A 107 10.94 -2.71 9.19
N ALA A 108 9.95 -2.79 8.32
CA ALA A 108 10.17 -2.91 6.89
C ALA A 108 8.87 -2.56 6.16
N ILE A 109 9.00 -2.22 4.89
CA ILE A 109 7.85 -2.00 4.02
C ILE A 109 7.89 -3.08 2.94
N VAL A 110 6.74 -3.69 2.65
CA VAL A 110 6.62 -4.68 1.57
C VAL A 110 5.65 -4.11 0.54
N ILE A 111 6.08 -4.00 -0.69
CA ILE A 111 5.30 -3.36 -1.72
C ILE A 111 5.51 -4.06 -3.07
N GLY A 112 4.44 -4.19 -3.85
CA GLY A 112 4.58 -4.71 -5.20
C GLY A 112 5.24 -3.71 -6.12
N SER A 113 5.90 -4.18 -7.13
CA SER A 113 6.57 -3.28 -8.06
C SER A 113 5.59 -2.61 -9.02
N ARG A 114 4.35 -3.09 -9.09
CA ARG A 114 3.32 -2.55 -9.95
C ARG A 114 2.02 -2.47 -9.19
N GLY A 115 1.11 -1.62 -9.64
CA GLY A 115 -0.23 -1.63 -9.11
C GLY A 115 -0.71 -0.34 -8.53
N PHE A 116 0.16 0.42 -7.90
CA PHE A 116 -0.32 1.63 -7.24
C PHE A 116 -0.58 2.79 -8.18
N THR A 117 -0.21 2.65 -9.42
CA THR A 117 -0.61 3.65 -10.36
C THR A 117 -1.30 2.92 -11.43
N ALA A 118 -2.54 2.96 -11.35
CA ALA A 118 -3.25 2.23 -12.27
C ALA A 118 -2.89 2.49 -13.66
N ALA A 119 -2.50 3.51 -14.02
CA ALA A 119 -2.38 3.75 -15.35
C ALA A 119 -1.19 3.33 -15.96
N ARG A 120 -0.59 2.85 -15.42
CA ARG A 120 0.33 2.77 -15.73
C ARG A 120 1.36 2.10 -16.27
N GLU A 121 1.30 1.70 -17.35
CA GLU A 121 2.40 1.18 -18.04
C GLU A 121 3.50 2.19 -18.20
N LEU A 122 3.15 3.44 -18.23
CA LEU A 122 4.15 4.48 -18.38
C LEU A 122 4.89 4.80 -17.10
N VAL A 123 4.27 4.47 -15.96
CA VAL A 123 4.84 4.83 -14.68
C VAL A 123 5.00 3.61 -13.80
N GLN A 124 5.25 2.48 -14.42
CA GLN A 124 5.44 1.25 -13.67
C GLN A 124 6.50 1.37 -12.62
N GLY A 125 6.16 0.96 -11.42
CA GLY A 125 7.14 0.93 -10.34
C GLY A 125 7.48 2.27 -9.73
N SER A 126 6.84 3.36 -10.15
CA SER A 126 7.22 4.67 -9.63
C SER A 126 6.98 4.79 -8.14
N VAL A 127 5.87 4.25 -7.63
CA VAL A 127 5.58 4.32 -6.20
C VAL A 127 6.60 3.50 -5.42
N SER A 128 6.86 2.27 -5.84
CA SER A 128 7.82 1.43 -5.13
C SER A 128 9.23 2.01 -5.18
N HIS A 129 9.60 2.63 -6.29
CA HIS A 129 10.90 3.28 -6.42
C HIS A 129 11.03 4.44 -5.42
N GLU A 130 10.01 5.30 -5.37
CA GLU A 130 10.05 6.44 -4.47
C GLU A 130 10.04 6.01 -3.01
N VAL A 131 9.26 4.97 -2.69
CA VAL A 131 9.25 4.43 -1.34
C VAL A 131 10.64 3.92 -0.99
N ALA A 132 11.27 3.16 -1.88
CA ALA A 132 12.59 2.62 -1.61
C ALA A 132 13.62 3.72 -1.38
N GLU A 133 13.50 4.83 -2.12
CA GLU A 133 14.44 5.93 -1.96
C GLU A 133 14.26 6.73 -0.67
N HIS A 134 13.03 6.85 -0.21
CA HIS A 134 12.73 7.77 0.88
C HIS A 134 12.37 7.10 2.21
N ALA A 135 12.25 5.78 2.24
CA ALA A 135 11.73 5.11 3.43
C ALA A 135 12.66 5.12 4.64
N GLY A 136 13.98 5.19 4.41
CA GLY A 136 14.93 5.14 5.52
C GLY A 136 14.90 3.83 6.29
N ARG A 137 14.37 2.77 5.72
CA ARG A 137 14.26 1.44 6.33
C ARG A 137 14.20 0.40 5.22
N PRO A 138 14.35 -0.89 5.55
CA PRO A 138 14.29 -1.93 4.52
C PRO A 138 12.96 -1.90 3.76
N VAL A 139 13.05 -2.02 2.46
CA VAL A 139 11.88 -2.09 1.59
C VAL A 139 12.02 -3.32 0.72
N ILE A 140 11.02 -4.19 0.77
CA ILE A 140 10.98 -5.38 -0.07
C ILE A 140 10.04 -5.08 -1.23
N VAL A 141 10.59 -4.99 -2.43
CA VAL A 141 9.82 -4.75 -3.63
C VAL A 141 9.58 -6.09 -4.30
N VAL A 142 8.31 -6.45 -4.46
CA VAL A 142 7.94 -7.76 -4.97
C VAL A 142 7.55 -7.65 -6.44
N PRO A 143 8.35 -8.20 -7.34
CA PRO A 143 8.06 -8.10 -8.77
C PRO A 143 7.03 -9.14 -9.20
N PRO A 144 6.49 -9.00 -10.41
CA PRO A 144 5.64 -10.07 -10.95
C PRO A 144 6.47 -11.34 -11.14
N PRO A 145 5.83 -12.49 -11.23
CA PRO A 145 6.56 -13.73 -11.40
C PRO A 145 7.41 -13.68 -12.68
N HIS A 146 8.61 -14.21 -12.55
CA HIS A 146 9.49 -14.27 -13.71
C HIS A 146 8.99 -15.34 -14.67
N THR A 147 8.76 -14.94 -15.90
CA THR A 147 8.37 -15.88 -16.92
C THR A 147 9.57 -16.11 -17.82
N ARG A 148 10.18 -17.25 -17.67
CA ARG A 148 11.34 -17.55 -18.48
C ARG A 148 10.87 -18.04 -19.84
N ALA A 149 11.40 -17.43 -20.88
CA ALA A 149 11.08 -17.89 -22.23
C ALA A 149 11.63 -19.30 -22.40
N LYS A 150 10.84 -20.17 -23.00
CA LYS A 150 11.32 -21.49 -23.27
C LYS A 150 12.23 -21.48 -24.44
N SER A 151 13.35 -22.03 -24.29
CA SER A 151 14.27 -22.12 -25.41
C SER A 151 14.14 -23.45 -26.11
#